data_9d206ac99aae970ec2abc77692fd89cf
#
_entry.id   9d206ac99aae970ec2abc77692fd89cf
#
_cell.length_a   1.000
_cell.length_b   1.000
_cell.length_c   1.000
_cell.angle_alpha   90.00
_cell.angle_beta   90.00
_cell.angle_gamma   90.00
#
_symmetry.space_group_name_H-M   'P 1'
#
loop_
_entity.id
_entity.type
_entity.pdbx_description
1 polymer ?
#
loop_
_entity_poly.entity_id
_entity_poly.type
_entity_poly.pdbx_seq_one_letter_code
_entity_poly.pdbx_strand_id
1 'polypeptide(L)'
;FVAVALVLVGMFHYSQYADNAEPVGWALRKSGHGIIAAVVQAISVIGMFTALIGMMLAGSRLLYSFGRDGLLPSWLSQLNHKHLPNRALLILTIIGVVIGSMFPFNFLAQLISAGTLVAFMFVSLAMYRLRKREGKDLPKPDFKLPLYPVLPAITFVLVLLVFWGLSFEAKLYTLI
;
A
#
# COMPACT_ATOMS: atom_id res chain seq x y z
N PHE A 1 8.06 4.54 13.69
CA PHE A 1 6.68 4.07 13.95
C PHE A 1 6.56 3.37 15.30
N VAL A 2 7.39 2.36 15.62
CA VAL A 2 7.33 1.60 16.90
C VAL A 2 7.43 2.54 18.10
N ALA A 3 8.39 3.46 18.12
CA ALA A 3 8.56 4.42 19.21
C ALA A 3 7.31 5.30 19.40
N VAL A 4 6.74 5.81 18.32
CA VAL A 4 5.50 6.63 18.38
C VAL A 4 4.34 5.81 18.90
N ALA A 5 4.16 4.57 18.44
CA ALA A 5 3.11 3.68 18.92
C ALA A 5 3.24 3.39 20.42
N LEU A 6 4.46 3.08 20.90
CA LEU A 6 4.72 2.85 22.32
C LEU A 6 4.40 4.08 23.19
N VAL A 7 4.79 5.26 22.75
CA VAL A 7 4.48 6.52 23.47
C VAL A 7 2.97 6.75 23.53
N LEU A 8 2.25 6.58 22.42
CA LEU A 8 0.80 6.77 22.37
C LEU A 8 0.07 5.82 23.32
N VAL A 9 0.40 4.52 23.28
CA VAL A 9 -0.22 3.52 24.16
C VAL A 9 0.17 3.75 25.61
N GLY A 10 1.37 4.29 25.88
CA GLY A 10 1.81 4.67 27.23
C GLY A 10 1.11 5.93 27.77
N MET A 11 0.68 6.86 26.89
CA MET A 11 0.00 8.09 27.29
C MET A 11 -1.47 7.87 27.63
N PHE A 12 -2.18 7.10 26.82
CA PHE A 12 -3.63 6.87 26.97
C PHE A 12 -3.98 5.43 26.62
N HIS A 13 -5.04 4.91 27.24
CA HIS A 13 -5.52 3.56 26.97
C HIS A 13 -5.98 3.42 25.50
N TYR A 14 -5.65 2.31 24.86
CA TYR A 14 -5.89 2.08 23.43
C TYR A 14 -7.35 2.31 22.98
N SER A 15 -8.32 2.03 23.85
CA SER A 15 -9.74 2.22 23.55
C SER A 15 -10.13 3.69 23.30
N GLN A 16 -9.33 4.64 23.80
CA GLN A 16 -9.58 6.08 23.58
C GLN A 16 -9.17 6.56 22.20
N TYR A 17 -8.41 5.74 21.46
CA TYR A 17 -8.02 5.99 20.08
C TYR A 17 -8.99 5.37 19.07
N ALA A 18 -9.99 4.59 19.52
CA ALA A 18 -10.98 3.98 18.65
C ALA A 18 -11.70 5.06 17.83
N ASP A 19 -11.89 4.78 16.55
CA ASP A 19 -12.54 5.67 15.57
C ASP A 19 -11.88 7.05 15.37
N ASN A 20 -10.67 7.24 15.87
CA ASN A 20 -9.92 8.48 15.71
C ASN A 20 -8.94 8.37 14.53
N ALA A 21 -9.21 9.13 13.45
CA ALA A 21 -8.34 9.16 12.27
C ALA A 21 -6.99 9.86 12.53
N GLU A 22 -6.86 10.58 13.65
CA GLU A 22 -5.68 11.39 13.97
C GLU A 22 -5.20 11.18 15.41
N PRO A 23 -4.69 9.97 15.74
CA PRO A 23 -4.35 9.62 17.11
C PRO A 23 -3.26 10.50 17.74
N VAL A 24 -2.24 10.91 16.96
CA VAL A 24 -1.11 11.71 17.46
C VAL A 24 -1.56 13.12 17.83
N GLY A 25 -2.27 13.80 16.94
CA GLY A 25 -2.75 15.15 17.18
C GLY A 25 -3.79 15.21 18.30
N TRP A 26 -4.65 14.19 18.39
CA TRP A 26 -5.61 14.06 19.50
C TRP A 26 -4.90 13.89 20.84
N ALA A 27 -3.90 13.02 20.94
CA ALA A 27 -3.12 12.80 22.17
C ALA A 27 -2.39 14.07 22.62
N LEU A 28 -1.77 14.79 21.69
CA LEU A 28 -1.08 16.05 21.99
C LEU A 28 -2.05 17.14 22.47
N ARG A 29 -3.22 17.28 21.84
CA ARG A 29 -4.26 18.24 22.31
C ARG A 29 -4.73 17.89 23.71
N LYS A 30 -5.01 16.61 23.97
CA LYS A 30 -5.48 16.13 25.27
C LYS A 30 -4.43 16.30 26.38
N SER A 31 -3.15 16.26 26.02
CA SER A 31 -2.00 16.52 26.93
C SER A 31 -1.70 18.01 27.14
N GLY A 32 -2.56 18.94 26.63
CA GLY A 32 -2.38 20.37 26.80
C GLY A 32 -1.42 21.03 25.79
N HIS A 33 -0.89 20.28 24.81
CA HIS A 33 0.07 20.79 23.82
C HIS A 33 -0.59 21.12 22.49
N GLY A 34 -1.62 21.97 22.50
CA GLY A 34 -2.44 22.31 21.32
C GLY A 34 -1.64 22.93 20.15
N ILE A 35 -0.66 23.78 20.44
CA ILE A 35 0.18 24.41 19.41
C ILE A 35 1.04 23.34 18.71
N ILE A 36 1.66 22.46 19.48
CA ILE A 36 2.47 21.36 18.93
C ILE A 36 1.59 20.43 18.09
N ALA A 37 0.38 20.13 18.53
CA ALA A 37 -0.58 19.35 17.77
C ALA A 37 -0.88 19.99 16.41
N ALA A 38 -1.13 21.30 16.36
CA ALA A 38 -1.41 22.02 15.11
C ALA A 38 -0.21 21.97 14.14
N VAL A 39 1.01 22.14 14.64
CA VAL A 39 2.24 22.04 13.83
C VAL A 39 2.42 20.62 13.28
N VAL A 40 2.25 19.60 14.11
CA VAL A 40 2.35 18.19 13.69
C VAL A 40 1.30 17.86 12.63
N GLN A 41 0.07 18.35 12.78
CA GLN A 41 -0.99 18.18 11.78
C GLN A 41 -0.63 18.85 10.45
N ALA A 42 -0.14 20.08 10.47
CA ALA A 42 0.26 20.78 9.25
C ALA A 42 1.36 20.02 8.50
N ILE A 43 2.40 19.55 9.23
CA ILE A 43 3.47 18.74 8.64
C ILE A 43 2.93 17.42 8.08
N SER A 44 2.00 16.76 8.80
CA SER A 44 1.38 15.52 8.35
C SER A 44 0.60 15.69 7.05
N VAL A 45 -0.14 16.79 6.90
CA VAL A 45 -0.87 17.12 5.66
C VAL A 45 0.09 17.28 4.48
N ILE A 46 1.18 18.03 4.66
CA ILE A 46 2.23 18.17 3.63
C ILE A 46 2.83 16.81 3.26
N GLY A 47 3.11 15.97 4.27
CA GLY A 47 3.61 14.61 4.08
C GLY A 47 2.65 13.73 3.28
N MET A 48 1.34 13.82 3.57
CA MET A 48 0.30 13.09 2.83
C MET A 48 0.23 13.51 1.36
N PHE A 49 0.32 14.81 1.05
CA PHE A 49 0.38 15.29 -0.33
C PHE A 49 1.60 14.74 -1.08
N THR A 50 2.75 14.75 -0.44
CA THR A 50 3.99 14.21 -1.03
C THR A 50 3.87 12.71 -1.31
N ALA A 51 3.33 11.95 -0.36
CA ALA A 51 3.07 10.51 -0.53
C ALA A 51 2.07 10.24 -1.65
N LEU A 52 0.99 11.03 -1.74
CA LEU A 52 -0.01 10.92 -2.80
C LEU A 52 0.61 11.11 -4.19
N ILE A 53 1.43 12.14 -4.36
CA ILE A 53 2.14 12.38 -5.64
C ILE A 53 3.04 11.19 -5.98
N GLY A 54 3.80 10.66 -5.03
CA GLY A 54 4.64 9.50 -5.22
C GLY A 54 3.86 8.26 -5.64
N MET A 55 2.74 7.97 -4.97
CA MET A 55 1.86 6.84 -5.29
C MET A 55 1.20 6.98 -6.66
N MET A 56 0.75 8.19 -7.03
CA MET A 56 0.17 8.46 -8.34
C MET A 56 1.18 8.26 -9.46
N LEU A 57 2.42 8.72 -9.27
CA LEU A 57 3.50 8.49 -10.24
C LEU A 57 3.85 7.00 -10.38
N ALA A 58 3.96 6.28 -9.28
CA ALA A 58 4.24 4.84 -9.27
C ALA A 58 3.10 4.06 -9.94
N GLY A 59 1.85 4.32 -9.57
CA GLY A 59 0.67 3.69 -10.14
C GLY A 59 0.51 3.95 -11.64
N SER A 60 0.78 5.19 -12.09
CA SER A 60 0.70 5.53 -13.52
C SER A 60 1.75 4.78 -14.37
N ARG A 61 2.96 4.58 -13.82
CA ARG A 61 4.00 3.79 -14.47
C ARG A 61 3.65 2.30 -14.50
N LEU A 62 3.00 1.79 -13.47
CA LEU A 62 2.53 0.41 -13.42
C LEU A 62 1.45 0.16 -14.48
N LEU A 63 0.44 1.05 -14.60
CA LEU A 63 -0.58 0.99 -15.65
C LEU A 63 0.03 1.10 -17.06
N TYR A 64 1.03 1.97 -17.23
CA TYR A 64 1.78 2.07 -18.47
C TYR A 64 2.46 0.74 -18.83
N SER A 65 3.13 0.08 -17.88
CA SER A 65 3.81 -1.19 -18.16
C SER A 65 2.82 -2.30 -18.50
N PHE A 66 1.67 -2.37 -17.83
CA PHE A 66 0.61 -3.31 -18.17
C PHE A 66 0.02 -3.08 -19.56
N GLY A 67 -0.14 -1.81 -19.98
CA GLY A 67 -0.53 -1.47 -21.35
C GLY A 67 0.52 -1.86 -22.39
N ARG A 68 1.81 -1.70 -22.08
CA ARG A 68 2.92 -2.09 -22.94
C ARG A 68 3.04 -3.62 -23.08
N ASP A 69 2.83 -4.33 -22.00
CA ASP A 69 2.96 -5.79 -21.95
C ASP A 69 1.70 -6.52 -22.48
N GLY A 70 0.69 -5.76 -22.96
CA GLY A 70 -0.53 -6.29 -23.59
C GLY A 70 -1.58 -6.81 -22.59
N LEU A 71 -1.40 -6.58 -21.28
CA LEU A 71 -2.37 -6.94 -20.24
C LEU A 71 -3.53 -5.96 -20.17
N LEU A 72 -3.28 -4.71 -20.54
CA LEU A 72 -4.27 -3.65 -20.62
C LEU A 72 -4.27 -3.00 -22.03
N PRO A 73 -5.32 -2.25 -22.39
CA PRO A 73 -5.38 -1.58 -23.70
C PRO A 73 -4.16 -0.72 -23.99
N SER A 74 -3.60 -0.84 -25.19
CA SER A 74 -2.34 -0.22 -25.62
C SER A 74 -2.33 1.32 -25.56
N TRP A 75 -3.51 1.98 -25.56
CA TRP A 75 -3.59 3.43 -25.42
C TRP A 75 -3.12 3.94 -24.03
N LEU A 76 -3.08 3.07 -22.99
CA LEU A 76 -2.48 3.37 -21.69
C LEU A 76 -0.96 3.45 -21.73
N SER A 77 -0.33 2.81 -22.73
CA SER A 77 1.12 2.82 -22.90
C SER A 77 1.65 4.01 -23.73
N GLN A 78 0.81 5.01 -23.98
CA GLN A 78 1.24 6.21 -24.69
C GLN A 78 1.88 7.22 -23.74
N LEU A 79 3.09 7.64 -24.11
CA LEU A 79 3.85 8.66 -23.40
C LEU A 79 3.63 10.04 -24.03
N ASN A 80 3.66 11.06 -23.18
CA ASN A 80 3.67 12.45 -23.63
C ASN A 80 5.10 12.85 -24.08
N HIS A 81 5.25 14.04 -24.71
CA HIS A 81 6.54 14.63 -25.11
C HIS A 81 7.59 14.67 -23.97
N LYS A 82 7.16 14.66 -22.72
CA LYS A 82 8.01 14.59 -21.52
C LYS A 82 8.24 13.16 -21.00
N HIS A 83 7.95 12.14 -21.80
CA HIS A 83 8.05 10.72 -21.41
C HIS A 83 7.22 10.35 -20.16
N LEU A 84 6.11 11.05 -19.92
CA LEU A 84 5.18 10.76 -18.82
C LEU A 84 3.92 10.07 -19.34
N PRO A 85 3.40 9.03 -18.65
CA PRO A 85 2.19 8.32 -19.03
C PRO A 85 0.92 9.10 -18.59
N ASN A 86 0.66 10.25 -19.21
CA ASN A 86 -0.42 11.15 -18.81
C ASN A 86 -1.80 10.49 -18.85
N ARG A 87 -2.06 9.59 -19.81
CA ARG A 87 -3.34 8.88 -19.89
C ARG A 87 -3.55 7.92 -18.75
N ALA A 88 -2.50 7.18 -18.40
CA ALA A 88 -2.53 6.28 -17.24
C ALA A 88 -2.70 7.08 -15.94
N LEU A 89 -2.02 8.22 -15.81
CA LEU A 89 -2.16 9.10 -14.66
C LEU A 89 -3.58 9.66 -14.53
N LEU A 90 -4.16 10.13 -15.63
CA LEU A 90 -5.51 10.70 -15.65
C LEU A 90 -6.55 9.66 -15.22
N ILE A 91 -6.46 8.44 -15.76
CA ILE A 91 -7.39 7.36 -15.38
C ILE A 91 -7.23 7.00 -13.91
N LEU A 92 -6.00 6.83 -13.45
CA LEU A 92 -5.73 6.55 -12.03
C LEU A 92 -6.33 7.63 -11.14
N THR A 93 -6.20 8.90 -11.54
CA THR A 93 -6.78 10.04 -10.81
C THR A 93 -8.30 9.98 -10.79
N ILE A 94 -8.95 9.74 -11.94
CA ILE A 94 -10.42 9.64 -12.02
C ILE A 94 -10.92 8.49 -11.13
N ILE A 95 -10.32 7.30 -11.27
CA ILE A 95 -10.69 6.13 -10.47
C ILE A 95 -10.48 6.42 -8.98
N GLY A 96 -9.34 7.01 -8.61
CA GLY A 96 -9.03 7.36 -7.24
C GLY A 96 -10.02 8.36 -6.62
N VAL A 97 -10.40 9.40 -7.38
CA VAL A 97 -11.39 10.38 -6.93
C VAL A 97 -12.78 9.74 -6.78
N VAL A 98 -13.23 8.96 -7.77
CA VAL A 98 -14.53 8.30 -7.73
C VAL A 98 -14.61 7.33 -6.54
N ILE A 99 -13.64 6.43 -6.41
CA ILE A 99 -13.63 5.46 -5.31
C ILE A 99 -13.46 6.17 -3.95
N GLY A 100 -12.56 7.14 -3.86
CA GLY A 100 -12.30 7.88 -2.62
C GLY A 100 -13.49 8.72 -2.16
N SER A 101 -14.38 9.17 -3.08
CA SER A 101 -15.58 9.90 -2.73
C SER A 101 -16.78 9.01 -2.35
N MET A 102 -16.80 7.77 -2.84
CA MET A 102 -17.93 6.84 -2.60
C MET A 102 -17.79 6.02 -1.32
N PHE A 103 -16.58 5.76 -0.86
CA PHE A 103 -16.33 4.84 0.26
C PHE A 103 -15.71 5.54 1.46
N PRO A 104 -16.08 5.14 2.70
CA PRO A 104 -15.49 5.69 3.92
C PRO A 104 -14.02 5.28 4.06
N PHE A 105 -13.25 6.13 4.74
CA PHE A 105 -11.80 5.94 4.93
C PHE A 105 -11.43 4.56 5.50
N ASN A 106 -12.17 4.10 6.52
CA ASN A 106 -11.89 2.81 7.17
C ASN A 106 -12.03 1.62 6.20
N PHE A 107 -13.02 1.69 5.31
CA PHE A 107 -13.22 0.67 4.28
C PHE A 107 -12.06 0.67 3.27
N LEU A 108 -11.66 1.85 2.77
CA LEU A 108 -10.55 1.99 1.83
C LEU A 108 -9.21 1.51 2.45
N ALA A 109 -8.95 1.83 3.71
CA ALA A 109 -7.76 1.38 4.41
C ALA A 109 -7.69 -0.15 4.54
N GLN A 110 -8.84 -0.79 4.83
CA GLN A 110 -8.94 -2.25 4.90
C GLN A 110 -8.75 -2.89 3.51
N LEU A 111 -9.33 -2.30 2.47
CA LEU A 111 -9.21 -2.78 1.09
C LEU A 111 -7.75 -2.71 0.60
N ILE A 112 -7.05 -1.61 0.88
CA ILE A 112 -5.62 -1.45 0.55
C ILE A 112 -4.79 -2.50 1.29
N SER A 113 -5.05 -2.72 2.58
CA SER A 113 -4.35 -3.72 3.38
C SER A 113 -4.57 -5.13 2.83
N ALA A 114 -5.81 -5.48 2.52
CA ALA A 114 -6.16 -6.79 1.96
C ALA A 114 -5.51 -7.00 0.58
N GLY A 115 -5.58 -6.01 -0.32
CA GLY A 115 -4.95 -6.08 -1.64
C GLY A 115 -3.43 -6.25 -1.56
N THR A 116 -2.79 -5.55 -0.63
CA THR A 116 -1.34 -5.67 -0.38
C THR A 116 -0.97 -7.07 0.10
N LEU A 117 -1.74 -7.65 1.02
CA LEU A 117 -1.51 -9.02 1.51
C LEU A 117 -1.67 -10.05 0.39
N VAL A 118 -2.69 -9.91 -0.46
CA VAL A 118 -2.87 -10.77 -1.63
C VAL A 118 -1.67 -10.66 -2.58
N ALA A 119 -1.21 -9.45 -2.87
CA ALA A 119 -0.01 -9.25 -3.69
C ALA A 119 1.23 -9.95 -3.09
N PHE A 120 1.43 -9.87 -1.78
CA PHE A 120 2.54 -10.56 -1.11
C PHE A 120 2.41 -12.09 -1.15
N MET A 121 1.19 -12.64 -1.09
CA MET A 121 0.97 -14.08 -1.31
C MET A 121 1.43 -14.49 -2.70
N PHE A 122 1.01 -13.76 -3.74
CA PHE A 122 1.41 -14.07 -5.11
C PHE A 122 2.92 -13.91 -5.33
N VAL A 123 3.54 -12.88 -4.80
CA VAL A 123 5.00 -12.68 -4.87
C VAL A 123 5.74 -13.84 -4.20
N SER A 124 5.28 -14.29 -3.03
CA SER A 124 5.89 -15.43 -2.32
C SER A 124 5.82 -16.71 -3.14
N LEU A 125 4.68 -16.98 -3.81
CA LEU A 125 4.51 -18.14 -4.69
C LEU A 125 5.29 -18.01 -6.00
N ALA A 126 5.34 -16.81 -6.57
CA ALA A 126 6.08 -16.53 -7.80
C ALA A 126 7.58 -16.81 -7.66
N MET A 127 8.13 -16.60 -6.46
CA MET A 127 9.53 -16.89 -6.15
C MET A 127 9.93 -18.33 -6.48
N TYR A 128 9.03 -19.31 -6.21
CA TYR A 128 9.31 -20.72 -6.52
C TYR A 128 9.37 -20.98 -8.04
N ARG A 129 8.52 -20.33 -8.81
CA ARG A 129 8.51 -20.44 -10.28
C ARG A 129 9.69 -19.73 -10.91
N LEU A 130 9.99 -18.52 -10.45
CA LEU A 130 11.13 -17.75 -10.95
C LEU A 130 12.46 -18.47 -10.71
N ARG A 131 12.63 -19.05 -9.53
CA ARG A 131 13.85 -19.78 -9.17
C ARG A 131 14.09 -21.02 -10.04
N LYS A 132 13.03 -21.70 -10.48
CA LYS A 132 13.13 -22.85 -11.41
C LYS A 132 13.55 -22.44 -12.84
N ARG A 133 13.29 -21.19 -13.21
CA ARG A 133 13.61 -20.62 -14.54
C ARG A 133 14.95 -19.88 -14.55
N GLU A 134 15.55 -19.67 -13.37
CA GLU A 134 16.85 -19.03 -13.20
C GLU A 134 17.95 -19.84 -13.93
N GLY A 135 18.67 -19.18 -14.81
CA GLY A 135 19.75 -19.82 -15.60
C GLY A 135 19.28 -20.67 -16.79
N LYS A 136 17.95 -20.76 -17.04
CA LYS A 136 17.38 -21.34 -18.27
C LYS A 136 16.90 -20.25 -19.22
N ASP A 137 15.81 -19.56 -18.83
CA ASP A 137 15.15 -18.52 -19.63
C ASP A 137 15.40 -17.12 -19.07
N LEU A 138 15.83 -17.02 -17.82
CA LEU A 138 16.07 -15.76 -17.11
C LEU A 138 17.56 -15.61 -16.76
N PRO A 139 18.10 -14.38 -16.81
CA PRO A 139 19.46 -14.12 -16.35
C PRO A 139 19.62 -14.47 -14.87
N LYS A 140 20.84 -14.81 -14.47
CA LYS A 140 21.14 -15.06 -13.05
C LYS A 140 20.95 -13.76 -12.27
N PRO A 141 20.21 -13.77 -11.15
CA PRO A 141 19.99 -12.57 -10.34
C PRO A 141 21.27 -12.20 -9.58
N ASP A 142 21.49 -10.90 -9.41
CA ASP A 142 22.61 -10.37 -8.62
C ASP A 142 22.44 -10.68 -7.13
N PHE A 143 21.21 -10.75 -6.65
CA PHE A 143 20.87 -11.09 -5.27
C PHE A 143 20.10 -12.40 -5.18
N LYS A 144 20.59 -13.30 -4.32
CA LYS A 144 19.91 -14.56 -4.00
C LYS A 144 19.35 -14.51 -2.58
N LEU A 145 18.06 -14.74 -2.48
CA LEU A 145 17.38 -14.79 -1.18
C LEU A 145 18.00 -15.86 -0.29
N PRO A 146 18.52 -15.52 0.90
CA PRO A 146 18.99 -16.48 1.86
C PRO A 146 17.84 -17.36 2.37
N LEU A 147 18.16 -18.55 2.91
CA LEU A 147 17.19 -19.49 3.47
C LEU A 147 16.06 -19.92 2.51
N TYR A 148 16.32 -19.87 1.19
CA TYR A 148 15.42 -20.50 0.23
C TYR A 148 15.45 -22.04 0.38
N PRO A 149 14.30 -22.76 0.39
CA PRO A 149 12.92 -22.34 0.10
C PRO A 149 12.08 -21.93 1.32
N VAL A 150 12.67 -21.89 2.51
CA VAL A 150 11.94 -21.75 3.79
C VAL A 150 11.35 -20.34 3.96
N LEU A 151 12.13 -19.30 3.64
CA LEU A 151 11.70 -17.91 3.86
C LEU A 151 10.45 -17.53 3.06
N PRO A 152 10.30 -17.85 1.76
CA PRO A 152 9.06 -17.60 1.03
C PRO A 152 7.86 -18.38 1.58
N ALA A 153 8.08 -19.61 2.09
CA ALA A 153 7.01 -20.40 2.71
C ALA A 153 6.51 -19.76 4.02
N ILE A 154 7.45 -19.34 4.88
CA ILE A 154 7.11 -18.62 6.12
C ILE A 154 6.38 -17.33 5.80
N THR A 155 6.86 -16.55 4.85
CA THR A 155 6.20 -15.30 4.42
C THR A 155 4.77 -15.58 3.95
N PHE A 156 4.56 -16.59 3.12
CA PHE A 156 3.22 -16.97 2.65
C PHE A 156 2.29 -17.31 3.80
N VAL A 157 2.74 -18.15 4.75
CA VAL A 157 1.94 -18.56 5.91
C VAL A 157 1.62 -17.36 6.81
N LEU A 158 2.59 -16.51 7.10
CA LEU A 158 2.38 -15.32 7.93
C LEU A 158 1.39 -14.35 7.28
N VAL A 159 1.53 -14.10 5.97
CA VAL A 159 0.61 -13.25 5.22
C VAL A 159 -0.80 -13.84 5.19
N LEU A 160 -0.92 -15.15 5.04
CA LEU A 160 -2.21 -15.86 5.10
C LEU A 160 -2.87 -15.72 6.48
N LEU A 161 -2.12 -15.87 7.56
CA LEU A 161 -2.62 -15.69 8.93
C LEU A 161 -3.11 -14.25 9.17
N VAL A 162 -2.34 -13.25 8.73
CA VAL A 162 -2.74 -11.84 8.84
C VAL A 162 -3.99 -11.56 7.99
N PHE A 163 -4.05 -12.10 6.77
CA PHE A 163 -5.23 -11.98 5.89
C PHE A 163 -6.47 -12.60 6.55
N TRP A 164 -6.30 -13.74 7.24
CA TRP A 164 -7.42 -14.38 7.96
C TRP A 164 -7.97 -13.51 9.09
N GLY A 165 -7.11 -12.70 9.73
CA GLY A 165 -7.48 -11.74 10.77
C GLY A 165 -8.23 -10.49 10.26
N LEU A 166 -8.28 -10.22 8.95
CA LEU A 166 -9.04 -9.09 8.40
C LEU A 166 -10.56 -9.27 8.56
N SER A 167 -11.30 -8.17 8.53
CA SER A 167 -12.76 -8.20 8.55
C SER A 167 -13.33 -9.01 7.36
N PHE A 168 -14.49 -9.63 7.57
CA PHE A 168 -15.14 -10.45 6.54
C PHE A 168 -15.44 -9.63 5.27
N GLU A 169 -15.86 -8.39 5.44
CA GLU A 169 -16.13 -7.46 4.33
C GLU A 169 -14.89 -7.21 3.46
N ALA A 170 -13.74 -6.90 4.09
CA ALA A 170 -12.51 -6.68 3.36
C ALA A 170 -12.05 -7.91 2.55
N LYS A 171 -12.23 -9.12 3.10
CA LYS A 171 -11.94 -10.37 2.41
C LYS A 171 -12.83 -10.57 1.20
N LEU A 172 -14.14 -10.34 1.35
CA LEU A 172 -15.11 -10.53 0.27
C LEU A 172 -14.82 -9.61 -0.92
N TYR A 173 -14.61 -8.32 -0.67
CA TYR A 173 -14.34 -7.34 -1.72
C TYR A 173 -12.95 -7.47 -2.37
N THR A 174 -12.03 -8.18 -1.74
CA THR A 174 -10.68 -8.39 -2.32
C THR A 174 -10.63 -9.65 -3.19
N LEU A 175 -11.55 -10.60 -2.99
CA LEU A 175 -11.62 -11.87 -3.73
C LEU A 175 -12.56 -11.83 -4.93
N ILE A 176 -13.40 -10.79 -5.05
CA ILE A 176 -14.26 -10.51 -6.21
C ILE A 176 -13.50 -9.61 -7.19
#